data_77e2dc504cc04ef5a384fa32f26a9fbb
#
_entry.id   77e2dc504cc04ef5a384fa32f26a9fbb
#
_cell.length_a   1.000
_cell.length_b   1.000
_cell.length_c   1.000
_cell.angle_alpha   90.00
_cell.angle_beta   90.00
_cell.angle_gamma   90.00
#
_symmetry.space_group_name_H-M   'P 1'
#
loop_
_entity.id
_entity.type
_entity.pdbx_description
1 polymer ?
#
loop_
_entity_poly.entity_id
_entity_poly.type
_entity_poly.pdbx_seq_one_letter_code
_entity_poly.pdbx_strand_id
1 'polypeptide(L)'
;MVVDDKYDPHSVEREAQLFWENNQTFSVNECSEKEKFYCLAMFPYPSGKLHMGHVRNYTIADVIARYQRMLGKNVLQPMGWDAFGLPAENAAIENNTEPSEWTKKNIQTMKSQLKSLGLAIDWSRAVSYTHLRA
;
A
#
# COMPACT_ATOMS: atom_id res chain seq x y z
N MET A 1 17.15 28.67 1.08
CA MET A 1 16.65 27.52 0.31
C MET A 1 16.50 28.03 -1.12
N VAL A 2 17.40 27.67 -2.03
CA VAL A 2 17.28 28.03 -3.45
C VAL A 2 16.24 27.08 -4.02
N VAL A 3 15.10 27.61 -4.42
CA VAL A 3 14.07 26.83 -5.15
C VAL A 3 14.61 26.66 -6.54
N ASP A 4 14.83 25.43 -6.96
CA ASP A 4 15.27 25.13 -8.32
C ASP A 4 14.15 25.55 -9.28
N ASP A 5 14.46 26.35 -10.28
CA ASP A 5 13.49 26.88 -11.26
C ASP A 5 12.87 25.78 -12.16
N LYS A 6 13.39 24.57 -12.08
CA LYS A 6 12.88 23.39 -12.80
C LYS A 6 12.29 22.37 -11.81
N TYR A 7 10.98 22.27 -11.81
CA TYR A 7 10.29 21.18 -11.13
C TYR A 7 10.54 19.84 -11.87
N ASP A 8 11.30 18.95 -11.21
CA ASP A 8 11.45 17.56 -11.65
C ASP A 8 10.62 16.63 -10.75
N PRO A 9 9.45 16.18 -11.22
CA PRO A 9 8.57 15.33 -10.43
C PRO A 9 9.25 14.03 -9.99
N HIS A 10 10.08 13.42 -10.84
CA HIS A 10 10.73 12.15 -10.52
C HIS A 10 11.72 12.27 -9.36
N SER A 11 12.47 13.35 -9.31
CA SER A 11 13.39 13.64 -8.21
C SER A 11 12.63 13.91 -6.92
N VAL A 12 11.65 14.81 -6.97
CA VAL A 12 10.86 15.22 -5.79
C VAL A 12 10.04 14.04 -5.22
N GLU A 13 9.39 13.25 -6.07
CA GLU A 13 8.62 12.08 -5.64
C GLU A 13 9.52 11.03 -4.98
N ARG A 14 10.69 10.77 -5.56
CA ARG A 14 11.65 9.80 -5.02
C ARG A 14 12.18 10.25 -3.66
N GLU A 15 12.56 11.50 -3.52
CA GLU A 15 13.05 12.06 -2.25
C GLU A 15 11.96 11.99 -1.18
N ALA A 16 10.72 12.37 -1.51
CA ALA A 16 9.60 12.31 -0.59
C ALA A 16 9.31 10.87 -0.12
N GLN A 17 9.30 9.91 -1.04
CA GLN A 17 9.06 8.50 -0.71
C GLN A 17 10.17 7.93 0.17
N LEU A 18 11.42 8.23 -0.11
CA LEU A 18 12.57 7.84 0.73
C LEU A 18 12.48 8.47 2.12
N PHE A 19 12.11 9.74 2.21
CA PHE A 19 11.89 10.41 3.48
C PHE A 19 10.80 9.71 4.31
N TRP A 20 9.65 9.39 3.70
CA TRP A 20 8.56 8.70 4.38
C TRP A 20 8.95 7.31 4.85
N GLU A 21 9.72 6.58 4.06
CA GLU A 21 10.17 5.23 4.41
C GLU A 21 11.19 5.27 5.57
N ASN A 22 12.19 6.12 5.48
CA ASN A 22 13.24 6.25 6.50
C ASN A 22 12.69 6.75 7.86
N ASN A 23 11.68 7.62 7.83
CA ASN A 23 11.07 8.18 9.04
C ASN A 23 9.81 7.42 9.48
N GLN A 24 9.43 6.35 8.79
CA GLN A 24 8.19 5.62 9.07
C GLN A 24 6.97 6.55 9.23
N THR A 25 6.87 7.56 8.36
CA THR A 25 5.96 8.70 8.49
C THR A 25 4.49 8.30 8.64
N PHE A 26 4.11 7.17 8.08
CA PHE A 26 2.73 6.69 8.08
C PHE A 26 2.47 5.53 9.05
N SER A 27 3.49 5.13 9.82
CA SER A 27 3.32 4.08 10.83
C SER A 27 2.51 4.56 12.00
N VAL A 28 1.61 3.71 12.49
CA VAL A 28 0.75 4.01 13.63
C VAL A 28 1.45 3.69 14.93
N ASN A 29 1.23 4.53 15.95
CA ASN A 29 1.64 4.26 17.32
C ASN A 29 0.40 3.89 18.16
N GLU A 30 0.33 2.65 18.61
CA GLU A 30 -0.82 2.12 19.37
C GLU A 30 -0.99 2.77 20.74
N CYS A 31 0.13 3.20 21.34
CA CYS A 31 0.15 3.86 22.64
C CYS A 31 -0.08 5.37 22.56
N SER A 32 -0.40 5.92 21.38
CA SER A 32 -0.68 7.34 21.23
C SER A 32 -1.98 7.75 21.90
N GLU A 33 -1.94 8.86 22.65
CA GLU A 33 -3.12 9.50 23.25
C GLU A 33 -4.00 10.23 22.23
N LYS A 34 -3.56 10.33 20.97
CA LYS A 34 -4.35 10.95 19.90
C LYS A 34 -5.59 10.13 19.58
N GLU A 35 -6.65 10.82 19.17
CA GLU A 35 -7.85 10.17 18.65
C GLU A 35 -7.49 9.19 17.54
N LYS A 36 -7.94 7.96 17.65
CA LYS A 36 -7.65 6.89 16.68
C LYS A 36 -8.61 6.94 15.50
N PHE A 37 -8.09 6.76 14.31
CA PHE A 37 -8.90 6.66 13.09
C PHE A 37 -8.43 5.47 12.25
N TYR A 38 -9.36 4.60 11.88
CA TYR A 38 -9.10 3.43 11.06
C TYR A 38 -9.65 3.64 9.65
N CYS A 39 -8.78 3.62 8.65
CA CYS A 39 -9.14 3.80 7.26
C CYS A 39 -8.80 2.54 6.45
N LEU A 40 -9.80 1.71 6.21
CA LEU A 40 -9.66 0.47 5.45
C LEU A 40 -10.24 0.62 4.05
N ALA A 41 -9.45 0.26 3.04
CA ALA A 41 -9.92 0.00 1.69
C ALA A 41 -9.94 -1.51 1.42
N MET A 42 -10.78 -1.96 0.49
CA MET A 42 -10.84 -3.38 0.12
C MET A 42 -9.50 -3.86 -0.41
N PHE A 43 -9.01 -4.97 0.09
CA PHE A 43 -7.76 -5.58 -0.34
C PHE A 43 -7.88 -6.19 -1.74
N PRO A 44 -6.85 -6.06 -2.60
CA PRO A 44 -6.88 -6.65 -3.92
C PRO A 44 -6.56 -8.15 -3.89
N TYR A 45 -7.04 -8.88 -4.89
CA TYR A 45 -6.55 -10.21 -5.20
C TYR A 45 -5.18 -10.11 -5.90
N PRO A 46 -4.16 -10.87 -5.49
CA PRO A 46 -2.85 -10.85 -6.13
C PRO A 46 -2.80 -11.73 -7.38
N SER A 47 -3.77 -11.59 -8.27
CA SER A 47 -3.90 -12.37 -9.50
C SER A 47 -3.23 -11.73 -10.73
N GLY A 48 -2.74 -10.49 -10.60
CA GLY A 48 -2.09 -9.76 -11.69
C GLY A 48 -1.60 -8.38 -11.28
N LYS A 49 -1.54 -7.47 -12.24
CA LYS A 49 -1.16 -6.07 -12.01
C LYS A 49 -2.34 -5.24 -11.53
N LEU A 50 -2.05 -4.12 -10.86
CA LEU A 50 -3.06 -3.13 -10.53
C LEU A 50 -3.64 -2.50 -11.81
N HIS A 51 -4.89 -2.08 -11.74
CA HIS A 51 -5.59 -1.35 -12.78
C HIS A 51 -6.24 -0.08 -12.22
N MET A 52 -6.79 0.76 -13.09
CA MET A 52 -7.37 2.06 -12.69
C MET A 52 -8.45 1.98 -11.60
N GLY A 53 -9.19 0.86 -11.52
CA GLY A 53 -10.13 0.63 -10.42
C GLY A 53 -9.46 0.58 -9.06
N HIS A 54 -8.29 -0.06 -8.96
CA HIS A 54 -7.48 -0.07 -7.74
C HIS A 54 -6.95 1.33 -7.41
N VAL A 55 -6.43 2.06 -8.43
CA VAL A 55 -5.95 3.44 -8.24
C VAL A 55 -7.05 4.31 -7.65
N ARG A 56 -8.26 4.27 -8.24
CA ARG A 56 -9.40 5.02 -7.73
C ARG A 56 -9.73 4.68 -6.28
N ASN A 57 -9.85 3.38 -5.97
CA ASN A 57 -10.22 2.91 -4.64
C ASN A 57 -9.21 3.39 -3.58
N TYR A 58 -7.92 3.17 -3.84
CA TYR A 58 -6.88 3.50 -2.86
C TYR A 58 -6.60 5.00 -2.76
N THR A 59 -6.75 5.75 -3.84
CA THR A 59 -6.64 7.22 -3.78
C THR A 59 -7.74 7.84 -2.93
N ILE A 60 -8.98 7.36 -3.03
CA ILE A 60 -10.09 7.85 -2.18
C ILE A 60 -9.78 7.59 -0.70
N ALA A 61 -9.35 6.38 -0.37
CA ALA A 61 -8.97 6.05 1.01
C ALA A 61 -7.77 6.88 1.49
N ASP A 62 -6.78 7.12 0.63
CA ASP A 62 -5.59 7.90 0.94
C ASP A 62 -5.92 9.37 1.25
N VAL A 63 -6.80 9.98 0.46
CA VAL A 63 -7.28 11.34 0.71
C VAL A 63 -7.93 11.45 2.09
N ILE A 64 -8.79 10.49 2.44
CA ILE A 64 -9.45 10.45 3.74
C ILE A 64 -8.42 10.29 4.86
N ALA A 65 -7.50 9.34 4.72
CA ALA A 65 -6.47 9.08 5.72
C ALA A 65 -5.54 10.28 5.94
N ARG A 66 -5.09 10.94 4.86
CA ARG A 66 -4.27 12.16 4.95
C ARG A 66 -5.03 13.30 5.62
N TYR A 67 -6.28 13.51 5.25
CA TYR A 67 -7.12 14.53 5.88
C TYR A 67 -7.24 14.30 7.40
N GLN A 68 -7.51 13.07 7.83
CA GLN A 68 -7.60 12.74 9.24
C GLN A 68 -6.25 12.92 9.99
N ARG A 69 -5.11 12.63 9.32
CA ARG A 69 -3.78 12.93 9.88
C ARG A 69 -3.55 14.44 10.02
N MET A 70 -4.00 15.24 9.05
CA MET A 70 -3.92 16.71 9.13
C MET A 70 -4.76 17.27 10.28
N LEU A 71 -5.84 16.60 10.67
CA LEU A 71 -6.61 16.92 11.88
C LEU A 71 -5.92 16.46 13.18
N GLY A 72 -4.72 15.89 13.10
CA GLY A 72 -3.92 15.48 14.26
C GLY A 72 -4.23 14.09 14.79
N LYS A 73 -5.06 13.30 14.12
CA LYS A 73 -5.41 11.95 14.57
C LYS A 73 -4.29 10.93 14.35
N ASN A 74 -4.32 9.85 15.10
CA ASN A 74 -3.49 8.67 14.91
C ASN A 74 -4.20 7.72 13.93
N VAL A 75 -3.76 7.74 12.67
CA VAL A 75 -4.49 7.09 11.56
C VAL A 75 -3.83 5.79 11.16
N LEU A 76 -4.53 4.67 11.30
CA LEU A 76 -4.16 3.40 10.73
C LEU A 76 -4.80 3.25 9.34
N GLN A 77 -3.96 3.24 8.31
CA GLN A 77 -4.32 2.87 6.93
C GLN A 77 -3.51 1.62 6.55
N PRO A 78 -4.03 0.42 6.82
CA PRO A 78 -3.33 -0.81 6.49
C PRO A 78 -3.50 -1.17 5.02
N MET A 79 -2.68 -2.13 4.57
CA MET A 79 -2.80 -2.79 3.28
C MET A 79 -2.71 -4.30 3.47
N GLY A 80 -3.28 -5.03 2.54
CA GLY A 80 -3.17 -6.48 2.49
C GLY A 80 -3.49 -7.01 1.10
N TRP A 81 -3.45 -8.33 0.98
CA TRP A 81 -3.85 -9.03 -0.23
C TRP A 81 -4.75 -10.19 0.14
N ASP A 82 -5.88 -10.29 -0.56
CA ASP A 82 -6.76 -11.45 -0.49
C ASP A 82 -6.16 -12.55 -1.37
N ALA A 83 -5.19 -13.25 -0.80
CA ALA A 83 -4.32 -14.17 -1.54
C ALA A 83 -4.83 -15.60 -1.56
N PHE A 84 -5.95 -15.88 -0.91
CA PHE A 84 -6.54 -17.21 -0.84
C PHE A 84 -7.75 -17.33 -1.79
N GLY A 85 -7.72 -18.32 -2.68
CA GLY A 85 -8.87 -18.68 -3.53
C GLY A 85 -8.54 -18.92 -5.00
N LEU A 86 -9.55 -19.39 -5.73
CA LEU A 86 -9.49 -19.78 -7.12
C LEU A 86 -8.85 -18.75 -8.09
N PRO A 87 -9.04 -17.43 -7.95
CA PRO A 87 -8.46 -16.49 -8.90
C PRO A 87 -6.94 -16.54 -8.95
N ALA A 88 -6.27 -16.69 -7.80
CA ALA A 88 -4.82 -16.79 -7.74
C ALA A 88 -4.33 -18.15 -8.24
N GLU A 89 -5.04 -19.23 -7.91
CA GLU A 89 -4.72 -20.60 -8.34
C GLU A 89 -4.87 -20.75 -9.85
N ASN A 90 -6.00 -20.30 -10.41
CA ASN A 90 -6.24 -20.36 -11.86
C ASN A 90 -5.19 -19.56 -12.64
N ALA A 91 -4.86 -18.34 -12.18
CA ALA A 91 -3.83 -17.53 -12.80
C ALA A 91 -2.45 -18.20 -12.75
N ALA A 92 -2.12 -18.91 -11.69
CA ALA A 92 -0.88 -19.66 -11.58
C ALA A 92 -0.84 -20.86 -12.55
N ILE A 93 -1.94 -21.60 -12.69
CA ILE A 93 -2.08 -22.70 -13.64
C ILE A 93 -1.92 -22.20 -15.08
N GLU A 94 -2.59 -21.12 -15.47
CA GLU A 94 -2.50 -20.51 -16.77
C GLU A 94 -1.07 -20.06 -17.12
N ASN A 95 -0.29 -19.67 -16.13
CA ASN A 95 1.10 -19.24 -16.28
C ASN A 95 2.14 -20.35 -16.04
N ASN A 96 1.72 -21.60 -15.85
CA ASN A 96 2.58 -22.74 -15.58
C ASN A 96 3.56 -22.51 -14.41
N THR A 97 3.10 -21.87 -13.34
CA THR A 97 3.87 -21.55 -12.14
C THR A 97 3.20 -22.12 -10.90
N GLU A 98 3.98 -22.30 -9.84
CA GLU A 98 3.42 -22.69 -8.55
C GLU A 98 2.57 -21.53 -7.98
N PRO A 99 1.35 -21.80 -7.46
CA PRO A 99 0.46 -20.76 -6.94
C PRO A 99 1.10 -19.85 -5.88
N SER A 100 1.94 -20.40 -5.00
CA SER A 100 2.61 -19.63 -3.96
C SER A 100 3.65 -18.64 -4.54
N GLU A 101 4.39 -19.06 -5.55
CA GLU A 101 5.40 -18.21 -6.22
C GLU A 101 4.73 -17.11 -7.04
N TRP A 102 3.71 -17.48 -7.82
CA TRP A 102 2.90 -16.54 -8.57
C TRP A 102 2.31 -15.44 -7.67
N THR A 103 1.69 -15.85 -6.58
CA THR A 103 1.09 -14.96 -5.59
C THR A 103 2.12 -14.01 -4.99
N LYS A 104 3.26 -14.52 -4.51
CA LYS A 104 4.34 -13.70 -3.94
C LYS A 104 4.87 -12.67 -4.94
N LYS A 105 5.09 -13.08 -6.19
CA LYS A 105 5.56 -12.20 -7.27
C LYS A 105 4.57 -11.07 -7.54
N ASN A 106 3.28 -11.39 -7.60
CA ASN A 106 2.23 -10.38 -7.81
C ASN A 106 2.10 -9.43 -6.63
N ILE A 107 2.17 -9.92 -5.39
CA ILE A 107 2.18 -9.07 -4.19
C ILE A 107 3.35 -8.07 -4.26
N GLN A 108 4.55 -8.51 -4.60
CA GLN A 108 5.71 -7.61 -4.72
C GLN A 108 5.50 -6.56 -5.83
N THR A 109 4.97 -6.97 -6.97
CA THR A 109 4.67 -6.07 -8.08
C THR A 109 3.63 -5.02 -7.66
N MET A 110 2.51 -5.44 -7.08
CA MET A 110 1.46 -4.54 -6.60
C MET A 110 1.97 -3.60 -5.51
N LYS A 111 2.75 -4.11 -4.57
CA LYS A 111 3.36 -3.28 -3.51
C LYS A 111 4.25 -2.19 -4.09
N SER A 112 5.08 -2.53 -5.08
CA SER A 112 5.91 -1.56 -5.78
C SER A 112 5.07 -0.49 -6.49
N GLN A 113 4.01 -0.89 -7.19
CA GLN A 113 3.08 0.01 -7.86
C GLN A 113 2.36 0.95 -6.88
N LEU A 114 1.88 0.43 -5.73
CA LEU A 114 1.24 1.24 -4.70
C LEU A 114 2.21 2.22 -4.03
N LYS A 115 3.46 1.81 -3.81
CA LYS A 115 4.50 2.70 -3.30
C LYS A 115 4.81 3.83 -4.29
N SER A 116 4.87 3.54 -5.59
CA SER A 116 5.12 4.57 -6.61
C SER A 116 3.99 5.59 -6.73
N LEU A 117 2.76 5.24 -6.34
CA LEU A 117 1.65 6.19 -6.23
C LEU A 117 1.77 7.12 -5.00
N GLY A 118 2.74 6.89 -4.12
CA GLY A 118 2.97 7.71 -2.95
C GLY A 118 1.87 7.63 -1.89
N LEU A 119 1.11 6.53 -1.81
CA LEU A 119 0.02 6.36 -0.86
C LEU A 119 0.52 6.27 0.59
N ALA A 120 -0.21 6.89 1.51
CA ALA A 120 0.12 7.01 2.93
C ALA A 120 -0.23 5.74 3.73
N ILE A 121 0.20 4.58 3.24
CA ILE A 121 -0.09 3.26 3.79
C ILE A 121 0.92 2.91 4.87
N ASP A 122 0.45 2.35 5.99
CA ASP A 122 1.30 1.72 6.98
C ASP A 122 1.74 0.33 6.52
N TRP A 123 2.88 0.28 5.85
CA TRP A 123 3.44 -0.96 5.31
C TRP A 123 3.92 -1.95 6.36
N SER A 124 4.13 -1.51 7.61
CA SER A 124 4.47 -2.40 8.73
C SER A 124 3.30 -3.31 9.13
N ARG A 125 2.08 -2.90 8.75
CA ARG A 125 0.83 -3.63 9.00
C ARG A 125 0.29 -4.35 7.77
N ALA A 126 1.11 -4.49 6.71
CA ALA A 126 0.70 -5.20 5.52
C ALA A 126 0.54 -6.70 5.80
N VAL A 127 -0.61 -7.27 5.44
CA VAL A 127 -0.95 -8.67 5.67
C VAL A 127 -1.31 -9.40 4.39
N SER A 128 -1.07 -10.70 4.38
CA SER A 128 -1.57 -11.62 3.36
C SER A 128 -2.21 -12.81 4.05
N TYR A 129 -3.38 -13.25 3.62
CA TYR A 129 -4.07 -14.38 4.23
C TYR A 129 -3.30 -15.70 4.16
N THR A 130 -2.34 -15.81 3.26
CA THR A 130 -1.43 -16.97 3.19
C THR A 130 -0.49 -17.08 4.38
N HIS A 131 -0.33 -16.04 5.20
CA HIS A 131 0.58 -16.01 6.36
C HIS A 131 -0.14 -16.27 7.68
N LEU A 132 -1.47 -16.32 7.70
CA LEU A 132 -2.25 -16.54 8.92
C LEU A 132 -2.43 -18.04 9.27
N ARG A 133 -1.69 -18.93 8.64
CA ARG A 133 -1.61 -20.36 8.97
C ARG A 133 -0.19 -20.76 9.36
N ALA A 134 0.35 -20.04 10.30
CA ALA A 134 1.51 -20.53 11.03
C ALA A 134 1.14 -20.72 12.51
#